data_0022fcba43bd171d0c63956d4d0715ca
#
_entry.id   0022fcba43bd171d0c63956d4d0715ca
#
_cell.length_a   1.000
_cell.length_b   1.000
_cell.length_c   1.000
_cell.angle_alpha   90.00
_cell.angle_beta   90.00
_cell.angle_gamma   90.00
#
_symmetry.space_group_name_H-M   'P 1'
#
loop_
_entity.id
_entity.type
_entity.pdbx_description
1 polymer ?
#
loop_
_entity_poly.entity_id
_entity_poly.type
_entity_poly.pdbx_seq_one_letter_code
_entity_poly.pdbx_strand_id
1 'polypeptide(L)'
;MSLDTFDLTPPAWVWPVPRPSLRRVGQSVLRDRDGKGRPHFGLDIFAPVGTPILSAQSGRVVRIVDGRRSAESGKRRAGLWVDCLTDNGLLCRYLHMGEVRLIVNQEIRRGALIGYLGENPSGEPHLHFEIQKRDVIDQHYGDAIDPLIVLPPLARSYNV
;
A
#
# COMPACT_ATOMS: atom_id res chain seq x y z
N MET A 1 27.57 -14.37 -28.92
CA MET A 1 26.27 -13.80 -28.63
C MET A 1 25.85 -14.30 -27.26
N SER A 2 25.90 -13.45 -26.26
CA SER A 2 25.35 -13.74 -24.94
C SER A 2 23.82 -13.71 -25.08
N LEU A 3 23.17 -14.84 -24.86
CA LEU A 3 21.73 -14.88 -24.66
C LEU A 3 21.51 -14.25 -23.30
N ASP A 4 21.04 -12.99 -23.29
CA ASP A 4 20.51 -12.36 -22.09
C ASP A 4 19.38 -13.26 -21.60
N THR A 5 19.67 -14.03 -20.57
CA THR A 5 18.63 -14.74 -19.82
C THR A 5 17.78 -13.67 -19.16
N PHE A 6 16.65 -13.36 -19.77
CA PHE A 6 15.62 -12.58 -19.10
C PHE A 6 15.29 -13.30 -17.79
N ASP A 7 15.61 -12.65 -16.67
CA ASP A 7 15.20 -13.13 -15.37
C ASP A 7 13.66 -12.99 -15.29
N LEU A 8 12.98 -14.11 -15.57
CA LEU A 8 11.52 -14.21 -15.49
C LEU A 8 11.01 -14.35 -14.05
N THR A 9 11.90 -14.27 -13.06
CA THR A 9 11.48 -14.28 -11.66
C THR A 9 10.69 -13.01 -11.38
N PRO A 10 9.41 -13.09 -10.96
CA PRO A 10 8.67 -11.91 -10.57
C PRO A 10 9.45 -11.14 -9.50
N PRO A 11 9.50 -9.80 -9.56
CA PRO A 11 10.18 -9.04 -8.53
C PRO A 11 9.61 -9.39 -7.17
N ALA A 12 10.48 -9.78 -6.22
CA ALA A 12 10.05 -10.13 -4.88
C ALA A 12 9.40 -8.92 -4.20
N TRP A 13 8.26 -9.14 -3.54
CA TRP A 13 7.55 -8.13 -2.76
C TRP A 13 7.90 -8.25 -1.29
N VAL A 14 7.85 -7.16 -0.56
CA VAL A 14 7.97 -7.16 0.90
C VAL A 14 6.73 -6.51 1.53
N TRP A 15 6.41 -6.91 2.76
CA TRP A 15 5.34 -6.28 3.51
C TRP A 15 5.66 -4.80 3.74
N PRO A 16 4.69 -3.90 3.57
CA PRO A 16 4.90 -2.47 3.76
C PRO A 16 4.98 -2.02 5.22
N VAL A 17 5.09 -2.97 6.14
CA VAL A 17 5.23 -2.74 7.58
C VAL A 17 6.29 -3.68 8.16
N PRO A 18 7.03 -3.27 9.21
CA PRO A 18 7.93 -4.16 9.92
C PRO A 18 7.14 -5.20 10.73
N ARG A 19 7.74 -6.37 10.94
CA ARG A 19 7.15 -7.47 11.72
C ARG A 19 5.71 -7.83 11.31
N PRO A 20 5.47 -8.12 10.02
CA PRO A 20 4.10 -8.29 9.53
C PRO A 20 3.36 -9.45 10.21
N SER A 21 4.07 -10.49 10.68
CA SER A 21 3.49 -11.61 11.43
C SER A 21 2.85 -11.21 12.77
N LEU A 22 3.23 -10.05 13.32
CA LEU A 22 2.64 -9.50 14.54
C LEU A 22 1.46 -8.56 14.27
N ARG A 23 1.10 -8.36 13.01
CA ARG A 23 0.03 -7.44 12.61
C ARG A 23 -1.25 -8.20 12.31
N ARG A 24 -2.37 -7.63 12.73
CA ARG A 24 -3.68 -8.09 12.29
C ARG A 24 -3.91 -7.57 10.87
N VAL A 25 -4.21 -8.48 9.97
CA VAL A 25 -4.59 -8.17 8.59
C VAL A 25 -6.11 -8.19 8.50
N GLY A 26 -6.68 -7.10 8.02
CA GLY A 26 -8.12 -6.93 7.87
C GLY A 26 -8.60 -7.29 6.48
N GLN A 27 -9.53 -6.47 5.96
CA GLN A 27 -10.09 -6.69 4.63
C GLN A 27 -9.03 -6.53 3.55
N SER A 28 -9.13 -7.36 2.53
CA SER A 28 -8.39 -7.20 1.27
C SER A 28 -9.32 -6.63 0.18
N VAL A 29 -8.97 -6.80 -1.09
CA VAL A 29 -9.76 -6.27 -2.22
C VAL A 29 -11.13 -6.94 -2.27
N LEU A 30 -12.18 -6.14 -2.20
CA LEU A 30 -13.57 -6.58 -2.23
C LEU A 30 -14.39 -5.68 -3.16
N ARG A 31 -15.26 -6.27 -3.93
CA ARG A 31 -16.19 -5.52 -4.78
C ARG A 31 -17.25 -4.78 -3.94
N ASP A 32 -17.71 -5.40 -2.88
CA ASP A 32 -18.71 -4.86 -1.97
C ASP A 32 -18.31 -5.18 -0.53
N ARG A 33 -17.77 -4.19 0.18
CA ARG A 33 -17.23 -4.36 1.53
C ARG A 33 -18.28 -4.41 2.64
N ASP A 34 -19.49 -3.95 2.36
CA ASP A 34 -20.51 -3.72 3.38
C ASP A 34 -21.95 -4.04 2.96
N GLY A 35 -22.14 -4.69 1.84
CA GLY A 35 -23.48 -4.99 1.29
C GLY A 35 -24.20 -3.79 0.67
N LYS A 36 -23.50 -2.66 0.50
CA LYS A 36 -24.04 -1.41 -0.06
C LYS A 36 -23.39 -1.00 -1.38
N GLY A 37 -22.67 -1.91 -2.01
CA GLY A 37 -22.00 -1.68 -3.28
C GLY A 37 -20.72 -0.82 -3.15
N ARG A 38 -20.15 -0.67 -1.95
CA ARG A 38 -18.90 0.08 -1.76
C ARG A 38 -17.70 -0.86 -1.89
N PRO A 39 -16.83 -0.66 -2.89
CA PRO A 39 -15.66 -1.50 -3.05
C PRO A 39 -14.58 -1.16 -2.00
N HIS A 40 -13.72 -2.14 -1.75
CA HIS A 40 -12.45 -1.98 -1.04
C HIS A 40 -11.32 -2.29 -2.01
N PHE A 41 -10.40 -1.36 -2.22
CA PHE A 41 -9.41 -1.44 -3.28
C PHE A 41 -8.05 -1.97 -2.84
N GLY A 42 -7.87 -2.25 -1.57
CA GLY A 42 -6.57 -2.62 -1.02
C GLY A 42 -6.66 -3.55 0.17
N LEU A 43 -5.57 -3.61 0.91
CA LEU A 43 -5.39 -4.43 2.10
C LEU A 43 -5.24 -3.54 3.32
N ASP A 44 -6.05 -3.77 4.34
CA ASP A 44 -5.92 -3.09 5.64
C ASP A 44 -4.96 -3.88 6.55
N ILE A 45 -3.90 -3.20 7.01
CA ILE A 45 -2.90 -3.76 7.91
C ILE A 45 -2.91 -2.93 9.20
N PHE A 46 -3.42 -3.50 10.28
CA PHE A 46 -3.55 -2.79 11.55
C PHE A 46 -2.22 -2.69 12.27
N ALA A 47 -1.87 -1.47 12.66
CA ALA A 47 -0.64 -1.17 13.37
C ALA A 47 -0.80 0.13 14.18
N PRO A 48 -0.01 0.32 15.24
CA PRO A 48 -0.06 1.58 16.01
C PRO A 48 0.33 2.80 15.18
N VAL A 49 -0.20 3.96 15.55
CA VAL A 49 0.29 5.27 15.05
C VAL A 49 1.80 5.35 15.24
N GLY A 50 2.51 5.88 14.26
CA GLY A 50 3.97 5.99 14.27
C GLY A 50 4.70 4.73 13.77
N THR A 51 3.99 3.67 13.41
CA THR A 51 4.62 2.49 12.78
C THR A 51 5.31 2.92 11.48
N PRO A 52 6.59 2.54 11.26
CA PRO A 52 7.27 2.80 10.00
C PRO A 52 6.54 2.14 8.84
N ILE A 53 6.35 2.87 7.75
CA ILE A 53 5.80 2.35 6.51
C ILE A 53 6.93 2.21 5.50
N LEU A 54 7.04 1.02 4.93
CA LEU A 54 8.12 0.61 4.04
C LEU A 54 7.61 0.45 2.60
N SER A 55 8.47 0.73 1.63
CA SER A 55 8.12 0.49 0.24
C SER A 55 8.02 -1.00 -0.05
N ALA A 56 6.88 -1.45 -0.51
CA ALA A 56 6.64 -2.86 -0.83
C ALA A 56 7.41 -3.31 -2.08
N GLN A 57 7.78 -2.39 -2.95
CA GLN A 57 8.53 -2.64 -4.18
C GLN A 57 9.37 -1.40 -4.58
N SER A 58 10.44 -1.64 -5.34
CA SER A 58 11.26 -0.55 -5.91
C SER A 58 10.49 0.22 -6.97
N GLY A 59 10.75 1.52 -7.08
CA GLY A 59 10.09 2.39 -8.04
C GLY A 59 10.39 3.86 -7.79
N ARG A 60 9.43 4.71 -8.13
CA ARG A 60 9.51 6.16 -8.04
C ARG A 60 8.26 6.75 -7.41
N VAL A 61 8.40 7.74 -6.55
CA VAL A 61 7.30 8.51 -5.99
C VAL A 61 6.66 9.36 -7.10
N VAL A 62 5.39 9.14 -7.38
CA VAL A 62 4.66 9.90 -8.42
C VAL A 62 3.67 10.91 -7.85
N ARG A 63 3.16 10.68 -6.63
CA ARG A 63 2.27 11.62 -5.94
C ARG A 63 2.45 11.55 -4.42
N ILE A 64 2.32 12.70 -3.79
CA ILE A 64 2.12 12.85 -2.35
C ILE A 64 0.94 13.79 -2.19
N VAL A 65 -0.13 13.33 -1.55
CA VAL A 65 -1.36 14.11 -1.40
C VAL A 65 -1.74 14.19 0.07
N ASP A 66 -1.90 15.40 0.57
CA ASP A 66 -2.47 15.62 1.90
C ASP A 66 -3.95 15.97 1.79
N GLY A 67 -4.79 14.96 1.93
CA GLY A 67 -6.25 15.11 1.89
C GLY A 67 -6.90 15.43 3.22
N ARG A 68 -6.15 15.46 4.33
CA ARG A 68 -6.69 15.57 5.70
C ARG A 68 -7.62 16.75 5.93
N ARG A 69 -7.40 17.84 5.21
CA ARG A 69 -8.22 19.07 5.26
C ARG A 69 -9.03 19.31 3.99
N SER A 70 -9.14 18.32 3.12
CA SER A 70 -9.89 18.47 1.87
C SER A 70 -11.39 18.64 2.11
N ALA A 71 -12.05 19.45 1.30
CA ALA A 71 -13.51 19.52 1.25
C ALA A 71 -14.13 18.21 0.75
N GLU A 72 -13.42 17.48 -0.10
CA GLU A 72 -13.84 16.18 -0.64
C GLU A 72 -13.74 15.08 0.44
N SER A 73 -14.89 14.49 0.78
CA SER A 73 -14.97 13.48 1.85
C SER A 73 -14.09 12.25 1.60
N GLY A 74 -13.95 11.84 0.33
CA GLY A 74 -13.08 10.73 -0.06
C GLY A 74 -11.60 11.01 0.23
N LYS A 75 -11.11 12.19 -0.12
CA LYS A 75 -9.74 12.61 0.18
C LYS A 75 -9.50 12.77 1.67
N ARG A 76 -10.48 13.30 2.43
CA ARG A 76 -10.37 13.37 3.90
C ARG A 76 -10.24 11.99 4.53
N ARG A 77 -11.04 11.02 4.07
CA ARG A 77 -10.92 9.63 4.56
C ARG A 77 -9.60 8.97 4.19
N ALA A 78 -9.08 9.25 3.00
CA ALA A 78 -7.77 8.76 2.58
C ALA A 78 -6.63 9.37 3.43
N GLY A 79 -6.81 10.60 3.88
CA GLY A 79 -5.84 11.30 4.71
C GLY A 79 -4.62 11.77 3.93
N LEU A 80 -3.45 11.58 4.49
CA LEU A 80 -2.17 11.76 3.79
C LEU A 80 -1.80 10.44 3.10
N TRP A 81 -1.45 10.49 1.81
CA TRP A 81 -1.03 9.28 1.09
C TRP A 81 0.11 9.52 0.12
N VAL A 82 0.79 8.42 -0.20
CA VAL A 82 1.88 8.36 -1.17
C VAL A 82 1.54 7.35 -2.25
N ASP A 83 1.75 7.73 -3.50
CA ASP A 83 1.71 6.85 -4.66
C ASP A 83 3.12 6.64 -5.21
N CYS A 84 3.53 5.38 -5.35
CA CYS A 84 4.79 4.96 -5.95
C CYS A 84 4.50 4.11 -7.19
N LEU A 85 5.08 4.50 -8.32
CA LEU A 85 5.05 3.69 -9.53
C LEU A 85 6.23 2.72 -9.50
N THR A 86 5.94 1.44 -9.54
CA THR A 86 6.99 0.40 -9.52
C THR A 86 7.74 0.32 -10.85
N ASP A 87 8.93 -0.30 -10.86
CA ASP A 87 9.74 -0.42 -12.08
C ASP A 87 9.03 -1.23 -13.18
N ASN A 88 8.07 -2.09 -12.81
CA ASN A 88 7.25 -2.86 -13.76
C ASN A 88 5.87 -2.24 -14.05
N GLY A 89 5.66 -0.98 -13.69
CA GLY A 89 4.49 -0.20 -14.09
C GLY A 89 3.25 -0.37 -13.22
N LEU A 90 3.34 -1.01 -12.06
CA LEU A 90 2.26 -1.08 -11.09
C LEU A 90 2.27 0.14 -10.18
N LEU A 91 1.10 0.59 -9.73
CA LEU A 91 0.99 1.65 -8.73
C LEU A 91 0.83 1.04 -7.33
N CYS A 92 1.70 1.40 -6.41
CA CYS A 92 1.55 1.14 -4.99
C CYS A 92 1.06 2.40 -4.29
N ARG A 93 -0.04 2.32 -3.53
CA ARG A 93 -0.62 3.44 -2.78
C ARG A 93 -0.64 3.11 -1.30
N TYR A 94 -0.14 4.05 -0.49
CA TYR A 94 0.00 3.95 0.95
C TYR A 94 -0.83 5.04 1.61
N LEU A 95 -1.99 4.71 2.18
CA LEU A 95 -2.93 5.66 2.77
C LEU A 95 -2.84 5.70 4.29
N HIS A 96 -3.43 6.74 4.85
CA HIS A 96 -3.48 7.00 6.31
C HIS A 96 -2.12 7.28 6.93
N MET A 97 -1.22 7.88 6.14
CA MET A 97 0.08 8.31 6.65
C MET A 97 -0.07 9.48 7.64
N GLY A 98 0.77 9.50 8.66
CA GLY A 98 0.92 10.65 9.55
C GLY A 98 2.02 11.58 9.11
N GLU A 99 3.07 11.00 8.55
CA GLU A 99 4.25 11.72 8.07
C GLU A 99 4.82 11.00 6.85
N VAL A 100 5.28 11.78 5.87
CA VAL A 100 5.96 11.28 4.67
C VAL A 100 7.38 11.82 4.66
N ARG A 101 8.36 10.96 4.40
CA ARG A 101 9.80 11.27 4.37
C ARG A 101 10.38 11.34 2.96
N LEU A 102 9.52 11.38 1.95
CA LEU A 102 9.87 11.36 0.53
C LEU A 102 9.43 12.65 -0.16
N ILE A 103 9.98 12.87 -1.33
CA ILE A 103 9.55 13.92 -2.25
C ILE A 103 9.12 13.29 -3.59
N VAL A 104 8.25 13.98 -4.33
CA VAL A 104 7.82 13.55 -5.66
C VAL A 104 9.04 13.44 -6.60
N ASN A 105 9.03 12.43 -7.46
CA ASN A 105 10.10 12.01 -8.37
C ASN A 105 11.30 11.32 -7.70
N GLN A 106 11.32 11.17 -6.39
CA GLN A 106 12.36 10.39 -5.71
C GLN A 106 12.28 8.93 -6.08
N GLU A 107 13.43 8.32 -6.38
CA GLU A 107 13.54 6.87 -6.50
C GLU A 107 13.55 6.23 -5.11
N ILE A 108 12.89 5.09 -4.98
CA ILE A 108 12.81 4.36 -3.74
C ILE A 108 13.09 2.88 -3.97
N ARG A 109 13.86 2.29 -3.09
CA ARG A 109 14.15 0.86 -3.10
C ARG A 109 13.12 0.10 -2.27
N ARG A 110 12.83 -1.11 -2.67
CA ARG A 110 12.04 -2.07 -1.89
C ARG A 110 12.57 -2.14 -0.44
N GLY A 111 11.67 -2.06 0.52
CA GLY A 111 11.99 -2.09 1.95
C GLY A 111 12.46 -0.76 2.54
N ALA A 112 12.67 0.28 1.74
CA ALA A 112 13.07 1.58 2.23
C ALA A 112 11.91 2.31 2.94
N LEU A 113 12.24 3.19 3.89
CA LEU A 113 11.27 3.97 4.64
C LEU A 113 10.53 4.97 3.74
N ILE A 114 9.20 4.94 3.78
CA ILE A 114 8.33 5.94 3.14
C ILE A 114 7.98 7.05 4.13
N GLY A 115 7.67 6.69 5.35
CA GLY A 115 7.21 7.57 6.41
C GLY A 115 6.60 6.77 7.54
N TYR A 116 5.61 7.34 8.21
CA TYR A 116 5.03 6.73 9.41
C TYR A 116 3.51 6.75 9.35
N LEU A 117 2.89 5.72 9.93
CA LEU A 117 1.46 5.59 10.01
C LEU A 117 0.85 6.70 10.87
N GLY A 118 -0.26 7.26 10.39
CA GLY A 118 -1.04 8.25 11.11
C GLY A 118 -2.25 7.68 11.83
N GLU A 119 -3.03 8.60 12.40
CA GLU A 119 -4.35 8.28 12.95
C GLU A 119 -5.36 8.00 11.84
N ASN A 120 -6.32 7.16 12.13
CA ASN A 120 -7.51 6.99 11.32
C ASN A 120 -8.72 7.58 12.07
N PRO A 121 -9.23 8.77 11.68
CA PRO A 121 -10.33 9.41 12.40
C PRO A 121 -11.61 8.59 12.44
N SER A 122 -11.79 7.64 11.53
CA SER A 122 -12.99 6.80 11.43
C SER A 122 -12.86 5.43 12.08
N GLY A 123 -11.74 5.15 12.77
CA GLY A 123 -11.56 3.84 13.40
C GLY A 123 -10.15 3.58 13.90
N GLU A 124 -9.83 2.29 14.04
CA GLU A 124 -8.53 1.82 14.50
C GLU A 124 -7.44 2.19 13.49
N PRO A 125 -6.24 2.62 13.94
CA PRO A 125 -5.13 2.92 13.05
C PRO A 125 -4.73 1.69 12.21
N HIS A 126 -4.60 1.91 10.91
CA HIS A 126 -4.18 0.89 9.95
C HIS A 126 -3.57 1.53 8.72
N LEU A 127 -2.64 0.85 8.10
CA LEU A 127 -2.22 1.15 6.74
C LEU A 127 -3.26 0.55 5.78
N HIS A 128 -3.79 1.38 4.89
CA HIS A 128 -4.51 0.90 3.72
C HIS A 128 -3.54 0.89 2.54
N PHE A 129 -3.20 -0.32 2.09
CA PHE A 129 -2.22 -0.56 1.04
C PHE A 129 -2.88 -1.07 -0.23
N GLU A 130 -2.62 -0.41 -1.36
CA GLU A 130 -3.17 -0.76 -2.66
C GLU A 130 -2.08 -1.11 -3.66
N ILE A 131 -2.40 -2.05 -4.55
CA ILE A 131 -1.66 -2.29 -5.79
C ILE A 131 -2.64 -2.13 -6.94
N GLN A 132 -2.31 -1.23 -7.87
CA GLN A 132 -3.12 -0.94 -9.05
C GLN A 132 -2.36 -1.34 -10.31
N LYS A 133 -3.08 -1.81 -11.33
CA LYS A 133 -2.50 -2.26 -12.61
C LYS A 133 -1.83 -1.13 -13.40
N ARG A 134 -2.16 0.12 -13.10
CA ARG A 134 -1.68 1.31 -13.80
C ARG A 134 -1.67 2.52 -12.90
N ASP A 135 -0.96 3.57 -13.32
CA ASP A 135 -0.95 4.86 -12.64
C ASP A 135 -2.29 5.58 -12.84
N VAL A 136 -3.15 5.52 -11.85
CA VAL A 136 -4.45 6.20 -11.81
C VAL A 136 -4.62 6.94 -10.49
N ILE A 137 -5.13 8.17 -10.56
CA ILE A 137 -5.50 8.91 -9.35
C ILE A 137 -6.83 8.41 -8.79
N ASP A 138 -7.80 8.16 -9.66
CA ASP A 138 -9.11 7.65 -9.31
C ASP A 138 -9.09 6.12 -9.28
N GLN A 139 -9.63 5.56 -8.21
CA GLN A 139 -9.65 4.12 -8.00
C GLN A 139 -10.75 3.46 -8.81
N HIS A 140 -10.40 2.36 -9.48
CA HIS A 140 -11.35 1.49 -10.15
C HIS A 140 -11.14 0.05 -9.69
N TYR A 141 -12.22 -0.64 -9.33
CA TYR A 141 -12.14 -2.02 -8.87
C TYR A 141 -11.44 -2.94 -9.89
N GLY A 142 -11.66 -2.71 -11.19
CA GLY A 142 -11.02 -3.49 -12.26
C GLY A 142 -9.50 -3.33 -12.36
N ASP A 143 -8.94 -2.26 -11.79
CA ASP A 143 -7.49 -2.02 -11.74
C ASP A 143 -6.84 -2.54 -10.46
N ALA A 144 -7.62 -2.86 -9.44
CA ALA A 144 -7.11 -3.34 -8.15
C ALA A 144 -6.53 -4.76 -8.26
N ILE A 145 -5.34 -4.93 -7.69
CA ILE A 145 -4.71 -6.24 -7.50
C ILE A 145 -4.74 -6.53 -6.01
N ASP A 146 -5.20 -7.74 -5.63
CA ASP A 146 -5.16 -8.15 -4.24
C ASP A 146 -3.70 -8.27 -3.76
N PRO A 147 -3.25 -7.44 -2.79
CA PRO A 147 -1.88 -7.50 -2.31
C PRO A 147 -1.48 -8.87 -1.74
N LEU A 148 -2.43 -9.65 -1.23
CA LEU A 148 -2.15 -10.99 -0.69
C LEU A 148 -1.69 -11.99 -1.76
N ILE A 149 -1.91 -11.71 -3.04
CA ILE A 149 -1.42 -12.56 -4.13
C ILE A 149 0.09 -12.46 -4.29
N VAL A 150 0.66 -11.27 -4.02
CA VAL A 150 2.10 -10.98 -4.26
C VAL A 150 2.93 -10.86 -3.00
N LEU A 151 2.32 -10.51 -1.86
CA LEU A 151 3.03 -10.40 -0.59
C LEU A 151 3.44 -11.80 -0.09
N PRO A 152 4.64 -11.93 0.54
CA PRO A 152 5.07 -13.19 1.12
C PRO A 152 4.06 -13.72 2.13
N PRO A 153 3.79 -15.03 2.18
CA PRO A 153 2.94 -15.63 3.20
C PRO A 153 3.45 -15.29 4.62
N LEU A 154 2.53 -14.94 5.52
CA LEU A 154 2.88 -14.75 6.92
C LEU A 154 3.08 -16.11 7.58
N ALA A 155 4.20 -16.30 8.27
CA ALA A 155 4.38 -17.44 9.14
C ALA A 155 3.37 -17.34 10.29
N ARG A 156 2.35 -18.20 10.29
CA ARG A 156 1.47 -18.37 11.44
C ARG A 156 2.26 -19.20 12.46
N SER A 157 2.56 -18.63 13.62
CA SER A 157 2.94 -19.44 14.75
C SER A 157 1.72 -20.27 15.16
N TYR A 158 1.72 -21.53 14.77
CA TYR A 158 0.82 -22.49 15.41
C TYR A 158 1.36 -22.65 16.84
N ASN A 159 0.70 -22.03 17.80
CA ASN A 159 0.86 -22.44 19.18
C ASN A 159 0.27 -23.85 19.29
N VAL A 160 1.16 -24.80 19.34
CA VAL A 160 0.83 -26.19 19.71
C VAL A 160 0.55 -26.23 21.20
#